data_2abe02c8c40bdff43c32d8bd73cdafcc
#
_entry.id   2abe02c8c40bdff43c32d8bd73cdafcc
#
_cell.length_a   1.000
_cell.length_b   1.000
_cell.length_c   1.000
_cell.angle_alpha   90.00
_cell.angle_beta   90.00
_cell.angle_gamma   90.00
#
_symmetry.space_group_name_H-M   'P 1'
#
loop_
_entity.id
_entity.type
_entity.pdbx_description
1 polymer ?
#
loop_
_entity_poly.entity_id
_entity_poly.type
_entity_poly.pdbx_seq_one_letter_code
_entity_poly.pdbx_strand_id
1 'polypeptide(L)'
;MRIKTAQFISEFLVSKGITDCFMVTGGGAMHLNDAFGHQQGLHCVFNHHEQASAIAAEAYTRMTGRLALVCVTSGPGGTNAITGVMGGWLDSIPMFIISGQVKRETTICSCPELGLRQLGDQEFDIIHSVANMTKYAAMVTNPAEIAWHLEKALFMAKHGRGGPVWLDIPLDVQGAMIETEDLLHFDAATEFFWPVPAVKEEVTDCILAKIRDARAPLILAGTGIRCGEAGDELLQLLDKLRIPVVTAWNANDTVPFDNPYFAGMPGTVGTRPGNFAIQNCDLLLSLGCRMNLRMIGYNHYDFAKNAYKIAVDIDAREQIGRASCRERV
;
A
#
# COMPACT_ATOMS: atom_id res chain seq x y z
N MET A 1 -28.29 -12.53 11.73
CA MET A 1 -27.66 -13.82 12.18
C MET A 1 -26.68 -13.51 13.29
N ARG A 2 -26.74 -14.27 14.39
CA ARG A 2 -25.85 -14.03 15.55
C ARG A 2 -24.51 -14.75 15.36
N ILE A 3 -23.40 -13.99 15.37
CA ILE A 3 -22.06 -14.51 15.12
C ILE A 3 -21.04 -13.83 16.06
N LYS A 4 -19.92 -14.52 16.36
CA LYS A 4 -18.82 -13.93 17.11
C LYS A 4 -18.06 -12.93 16.22
N THR A 5 -17.70 -11.76 16.76
CA THR A 5 -16.99 -10.70 16.01
C THR A 5 -15.74 -11.23 15.30
N ALA A 6 -14.90 -12.01 15.98
CA ALA A 6 -13.69 -12.57 15.36
C ALA A 6 -14.01 -13.51 14.17
N GLN A 7 -15.10 -14.27 14.24
CA GLN A 7 -15.54 -15.11 13.13
C GLN A 7 -16.07 -14.24 11.97
N PHE A 8 -16.87 -13.21 12.25
CA PHE A 8 -17.31 -12.26 11.23
C PHE A 8 -16.13 -11.63 10.49
N ILE A 9 -15.08 -11.23 11.22
CA ILE A 9 -13.86 -10.67 10.62
C ILE A 9 -13.24 -11.67 9.65
N SER A 10 -13.08 -12.94 10.04
CA SER A 10 -12.46 -13.96 9.18
C SER A 10 -13.27 -14.23 7.91
N GLU A 11 -14.61 -14.36 8.04
CA GLU A 11 -15.52 -14.54 6.91
C GLU A 11 -15.49 -13.32 5.96
N PHE A 12 -15.50 -12.11 6.51
CA PHE A 12 -15.40 -10.87 5.73
C PHE A 12 -14.11 -10.83 4.90
N LEU A 13 -12.95 -11.08 5.52
CA LEU A 13 -11.66 -11.02 4.84
C LEU A 13 -11.60 -12.00 3.66
N VAL A 14 -12.02 -13.25 3.86
CA VAL A 14 -12.07 -14.26 2.78
C VAL A 14 -13.05 -13.85 1.68
N SER A 15 -14.23 -13.32 2.05
CA SER A 15 -15.22 -12.83 1.08
C SER A 15 -14.69 -11.70 0.19
N LYS A 16 -13.70 -10.95 0.67
CA LYS A 16 -13.03 -9.87 -0.07
C LYS A 16 -11.74 -10.31 -0.78
N GLY A 17 -11.46 -11.61 -0.83
CA GLY A 17 -10.31 -12.19 -1.53
C GLY A 17 -8.99 -12.11 -0.77
N ILE A 18 -9.02 -11.84 0.54
CA ILE A 18 -7.86 -11.93 1.41
C ILE A 18 -7.77 -13.38 1.90
N THR A 19 -6.90 -14.15 1.25
CA THR A 19 -6.79 -15.61 1.44
C THR A 19 -5.55 -16.04 2.19
N ASP A 20 -4.63 -15.11 2.49
CA ASP A 20 -3.35 -15.40 3.13
C ASP A 20 -3.14 -14.47 4.34
N CYS A 21 -2.81 -15.08 5.48
CA CYS A 21 -2.56 -14.41 6.75
C CYS A 21 -1.15 -14.76 7.24
N PHE A 22 -0.28 -13.77 7.39
CA PHE A 22 1.03 -13.93 8.01
C PHE A 22 0.95 -13.48 9.47
N MET A 23 1.30 -14.38 10.41
CA MET A 23 0.99 -14.12 11.79
C MET A 23 1.99 -14.68 12.80
N VAL A 24 1.96 -14.10 13.99
CA VAL A 24 2.50 -14.68 15.22
C VAL A 24 1.36 -14.70 16.24
N THR A 25 1.10 -15.85 16.84
CA THR A 25 0.02 -16.00 17.81
C THR A 25 0.34 -15.32 19.15
N GLY A 26 -0.70 -14.88 19.87
CA GLY A 26 -0.53 -14.31 21.20
C GLY A 26 -1.86 -14.12 21.94
N GLY A 27 -1.78 -13.92 23.25
CA GLY A 27 -2.95 -13.87 24.15
C GLY A 27 -3.93 -12.75 23.83
N GLY A 28 -3.43 -11.55 23.47
CA GLY A 28 -4.27 -10.42 23.09
C GLY A 28 -5.05 -10.61 21.78
N ALA A 29 -4.67 -11.60 20.97
CA ALA A 29 -5.33 -11.94 19.71
C ALA A 29 -5.99 -13.34 19.73
N MET A 30 -6.26 -13.92 20.90
CA MET A 30 -6.65 -15.34 20.99
C MET A 30 -7.92 -15.68 20.20
N HIS A 31 -8.92 -14.81 20.20
CA HIS A 31 -10.15 -15.08 19.45
C HIS A 31 -9.97 -14.88 17.94
N LEU A 32 -9.09 -13.96 17.53
CA LEU A 32 -8.69 -13.78 16.12
C LEU A 32 -7.90 -15.00 15.65
N ASN A 33 -6.92 -15.44 16.43
CA ASN A 33 -6.10 -16.63 16.11
C ASN A 33 -6.97 -17.89 15.92
N ASP A 34 -7.93 -18.09 16.81
CA ASP A 34 -8.90 -19.20 16.73
C ASP A 34 -9.76 -19.09 15.46
N ALA A 35 -10.36 -17.91 15.22
CA ALA A 35 -11.20 -17.70 14.06
C ALA A 35 -10.44 -17.85 12.73
N PHE A 36 -9.24 -17.27 12.63
CA PHE A 36 -8.43 -17.35 11.41
C PHE A 36 -7.93 -18.76 11.15
N GLY A 37 -7.51 -19.47 12.20
CA GLY A 37 -7.04 -20.86 12.08
C GLY A 37 -8.12 -21.86 11.64
N HIS A 38 -9.40 -21.57 11.90
CA HIS A 38 -10.53 -22.41 11.50
C HIS A 38 -11.23 -21.93 10.22
N GLN A 39 -10.90 -20.72 9.71
CA GLN A 39 -11.56 -20.15 8.54
C GLN A 39 -11.18 -20.89 7.27
N GLN A 40 -12.15 -21.53 6.63
CA GLN A 40 -11.94 -22.11 5.30
C GLN A 40 -11.63 -21.01 4.28
N GLY A 41 -10.62 -21.27 3.45
CA GLY A 41 -10.18 -20.31 2.44
C GLY A 41 -9.19 -19.25 2.95
N LEU A 42 -8.82 -19.27 4.23
CA LEU A 42 -7.73 -18.46 4.79
C LEU A 42 -6.54 -19.35 5.13
N HIS A 43 -5.43 -19.16 4.44
CA HIS A 43 -4.17 -19.85 4.69
C HIS A 43 -3.33 -19.07 5.70
N CYS A 44 -3.11 -19.62 6.88
CA CYS A 44 -2.32 -19.01 7.95
C CYS A 44 -0.86 -19.46 7.89
N VAL A 45 0.06 -18.54 7.72
CA VAL A 45 1.51 -18.74 7.76
C VAL A 45 2.05 -18.22 9.09
N PHE A 46 2.52 -19.15 9.92
CA PHE A 46 3.04 -18.83 11.26
C PHE A 46 4.54 -18.54 11.17
N ASN A 47 4.90 -17.29 11.43
CA ASN A 47 6.29 -16.85 11.47
C ASN A 47 6.84 -16.86 12.91
N HIS A 48 8.15 -16.71 13.05
CA HIS A 48 8.82 -16.65 14.35
C HIS A 48 9.02 -15.22 14.89
N HIS A 49 8.63 -14.21 14.07
CA HIS A 49 8.75 -12.80 14.42
C HIS A 49 7.76 -11.98 13.60
N GLU A 50 7.11 -11.01 14.23
CA GLU A 50 6.06 -10.19 13.60
C GLU A 50 6.61 -9.27 12.47
N GLN A 51 7.85 -8.85 12.58
CA GLN A 51 8.52 -8.13 11.49
C GLN A 51 8.60 -9.00 10.24
N ALA A 52 8.91 -10.29 10.38
CA ALA A 52 8.92 -11.22 9.24
C ALA A 52 7.51 -11.39 8.65
N SER A 53 6.47 -11.44 9.50
CA SER A 53 5.07 -11.50 9.05
C SER A 53 4.70 -10.26 8.21
N ALA A 54 5.04 -9.08 8.70
CA ALA A 54 4.74 -7.83 7.99
C ALA A 54 5.51 -7.70 6.66
N ILE A 55 6.80 -8.07 6.64
CA ILE A 55 7.62 -8.06 5.41
C ILE A 55 7.12 -9.11 4.42
N ALA A 56 6.71 -10.30 4.89
CA ALA A 56 6.15 -11.34 4.03
C ALA A 56 4.82 -10.89 3.39
N ALA A 57 3.94 -10.25 4.14
CA ALA A 57 2.68 -9.70 3.62
C ALA A 57 2.92 -8.58 2.59
N GLU A 58 3.89 -7.70 2.86
CA GLU A 58 4.32 -6.66 1.92
C GLU A 58 4.82 -7.29 0.61
N ALA A 59 5.73 -8.25 0.69
CA ALA A 59 6.28 -8.94 -0.46
C ALA A 59 5.20 -9.72 -1.23
N TYR A 60 4.27 -10.39 -0.52
CA TYR A 60 3.14 -11.09 -1.13
C TYR A 60 2.26 -10.13 -1.96
N THR A 61 1.89 -8.99 -1.38
CA THR A 61 1.07 -7.99 -2.08
C THR A 61 1.82 -7.42 -3.28
N ARG A 62 3.10 -7.12 -3.13
CA ARG A 62 3.97 -6.62 -4.20
C ARG A 62 4.03 -7.58 -5.39
N MET A 63 4.16 -8.87 -5.13
CA MET A 63 4.34 -9.89 -6.16
C MET A 63 3.05 -10.35 -6.81
N THR A 64 1.95 -10.37 -6.05
CA THR A 64 0.68 -10.96 -6.52
C THR A 64 -0.39 -9.95 -6.87
N GLY A 65 -0.24 -8.68 -6.46
CA GLY A 65 -1.32 -7.68 -6.52
C GLY A 65 -2.44 -7.91 -5.50
N ARG A 66 -2.44 -9.06 -4.79
CA ARG A 66 -3.48 -9.42 -3.82
C ARG A 66 -3.10 -8.96 -2.43
N LEU A 67 -4.08 -8.44 -1.70
CA LEU A 67 -3.91 -7.99 -0.33
C LEU A 67 -3.74 -9.19 0.61
N ALA A 68 -2.71 -9.15 1.48
CA ALA A 68 -2.52 -10.12 2.54
C ALA A 68 -2.88 -9.52 3.90
N LEU A 69 -3.28 -10.40 4.85
CA LEU A 69 -3.50 -10.06 6.25
C LEU A 69 -2.20 -10.24 7.06
N VAL A 70 -1.93 -9.32 7.96
CA VAL A 70 -0.98 -9.49 9.06
C VAL A 70 -1.77 -9.55 10.36
N CYS A 71 -1.62 -10.62 11.14
CA CYS A 71 -2.22 -10.71 12.48
C CYS A 71 -1.14 -10.79 13.55
N VAL A 72 -1.21 -9.87 14.51
CA VAL A 72 -0.27 -9.77 15.63
C VAL A 72 -1.01 -9.58 16.95
N THR A 73 -0.34 -9.82 18.08
CA THR A 73 -0.92 -9.61 19.41
C THR A 73 -0.65 -8.19 19.93
N SER A 74 -1.11 -7.89 21.14
CA SER A 74 -0.93 -6.62 21.83
C SER A 74 0.54 -6.26 22.08
N GLY A 75 0.82 -4.99 22.29
CA GLY A 75 2.10 -4.44 22.73
C GLY A 75 3.27 -4.81 21.82
N PRO A 76 4.25 -5.62 22.32
CA PRO A 76 5.41 -6.01 21.55
C PRO A 76 5.09 -6.67 20.20
N GLY A 77 3.97 -7.42 20.10
CA GLY A 77 3.52 -8.01 18.86
C GLY A 77 3.24 -6.95 17.79
N GLY A 78 2.48 -5.90 18.16
CA GLY A 78 2.23 -4.77 17.26
C GLY A 78 3.50 -4.00 16.93
N THR A 79 4.30 -3.63 17.92
CA THR A 79 5.51 -2.81 17.72
C THR A 79 6.57 -3.51 16.87
N ASN A 80 6.70 -4.84 16.96
CA ASN A 80 7.60 -5.63 16.12
C ASN A 80 7.23 -5.59 14.64
N ALA A 81 5.94 -5.46 14.30
CA ALA A 81 5.48 -5.40 12.90
C ALA A 81 5.76 -4.05 12.22
N ILE A 82 6.00 -2.98 12.98
CA ILE A 82 6.11 -1.59 12.47
C ILE A 82 7.13 -1.47 11.34
N THR A 83 8.28 -2.12 11.43
CA THR A 83 9.34 -2.03 10.41
C THR A 83 8.85 -2.50 9.03
N GLY A 84 8.12 -3.61 8.97
CA GLY A 84 7.56 -4.12 7.72
C GLY A 84 6.43 -3.24 7.19
N VAL A 85 5.58 -2.72 8.09
CA VAL A 85 4.49 -1.81 7.73
C VAL A 85 5.04 -0.49 7.18
N MET A 86 6.11 0.05 7.77
CA MET A 86 6.80 1.23 7.24
C MET A 86 7.36 0.99 5.83
N GLY A 87 7.88 -0.22 5.54
CA GLY A 87 8.30 -0.60 4.19
C GLY A 87 7.16 -0.49 3.18
N GLY A 88 6.00 -1.08 3.50
CA GLY A 88 4.79 -0.96 2.67
C GLY A 88 4.32 0.49 2.50
N TRP A 89 4.36 1.30 3.55
CA TRP A 89 4.01 2.72 3.49
C TRP A 89 4.90 3.50 2.52
N LEU A 90 6.21 3.33 2.62
CA LEU A 90 7.18 4.07 1.78
C LEU A 90 7.05 3.71 0.29
N ASP A 91 6.73 2.46 -0.02
CA ASP A 91 6.57 1.97 -1.40
C ASP A 91 5.11 1.94 -1.88
N SER A 92 4.17 2.44 -1.06
CA SER A 92 2.74 2.53 -1.39
C SER A 92 2.09 1.15 -1.65
N ILE A 93 2.52 0.15 -0.89
CA ILE A 93 2.00 -1.21 -0.97
C ILE A 93 0.83 -1.37 0.00
N PRO A 94 -0.36 -1.74 -0.49
CA PRO A 94 -1.48 -2.06 0.37
C PRO A 94 -1.16 -3.22 1.31
N MET A 95 -1.48 -3.06 2.59
CA MET A 95 -1.34 -4.10 3.62
C MET A 95 -2.51 -3.98 4.58
N PHE A 96 -3.06 -5.11 5.03
CA PHE A 96 -4.13 -5.14 6.01
C PHE A 96 -3.60 -5.72 7.32
N ILE A 97 -3.48 -4.88 8.35
CA ILE A 97 -2.94 -5.29 9.64
C ILE A 97 -4.07 -5.32 10.67
N ILE A 98 -4.15 -6.41 11.41
CA ILE A 98 -5.01 -6.54 12.59
C ILE A 98 -4.14 -6.90 13.78
N SER A 99 -4.19 -6.07 14.82
CA SER A 99 -3.63 -6.41 16.13
C SER A 99 -4.74 -6.77 17.12
N GLY A 100 -4.47 -7.73 17.95
CA GLY A 100 -5.25 -7.92 19.16
C GLY A 100 -4.80 -6.96 20.25
N GLN A 101 -5.72 -6.62 21.16
CA GLN A 101 -5.48 -5.72 22.29
C GLN A 101 -6.03 -6.35 23.57
N VAL A 102 -5.60 -5.86 24.72
CA VAL A 102 -6.23 -6.18 26.00
C VAL A 102 -7.70 -5.77 26.01
N LYS A 103 -8.50 -6.16 27.02
CA LYS A 103 -9.89 -5.71 27.10
C LYS A 103 -9.97 -4.18 27.17
N ARG A 104 -11.01 -3.58 26.56
CA ARG A 104 -11.23 -2.13 26.55
C ARG A 104 -11.08 -1.48 27.92
N GLU A 105 -11.68 -2.07 28.97
CA GLU A 105 -11.64 -1.58 30.35
C GLU A 105 -10.24 -1.58 30.97
N THR A 106 -9.28 -2.30 30.37
CA THR A 106 -7.89 -2.39 30.82
C THR A 106 -6.91 -1.67 29.88
N THR A 107 -7.41 -0.84 28.99
CA THR A 107 -6.57 0.07 28.18
C THR A 107 -6.42 1.42 28.89
N ILE A 108 -5.30 2.11 28.65
CA ILE A 108 -5.10 3.49 29.13
C ILE A 108 -6.15 4.45 28.57
N CYS A 109 -6.73 4.12 27.41
CA CYS A 109 -7.82 4.90 26.81
C CYS A 109 -9.11 4.86 27.64
N SER A 110 -9.26 3.88 28.55
CA SER A 110 -10.42 3.78 29.44
C SER A 110 -10.34 4.74 30.64
N CYS A 111 -9.14 5.25 30.94
CA CYS A 111 -8.88 6.15 32.08
C CYS A 111 -7.83 7.23 31.75
N PRO A 112 -8.08 8.05 30.72
CA PRO A 112 -7.09 9.03 30.21
C PRO A 112 -6.70 10.06 31.28
N GLU A 113 -7.58 10.34 32.24
CA GLU A 113 -7.37 11.28 33.34
C GLU A 113 -6.25 10.84 34.31
N LEU A 114 -5.93 9.55 34.35
CA LEU A 114 -4.87 9.02 35.23
C LEU A 114 -3.46 9.19 34.62
N GLY A 115 -3.35 9.47 33.32
CA GLY A 115 -2.07 9.68 32.64
C GLY A 115 -1.13 8.46 32.74
N LEU A 116 -1.69 7.26 32.82
CA LEU A 116 -0.93 6.01 32.96
C LEU A 116 -0.09 5.73 31.70
N ARG A 117 1.07 5.13 31.90
CA ARG A 117 1.88 4.61 30.80
C ARG A 117 1.35 3.28 30.27
N GLN A 118 0.76 2.48 31.13
CA GLN A 118 0.23 1.14 30.87
C GLN A 118 -0.79 0.79 31.97
N LEU A 119 -1.87 0.10 31.61
CA LEU A 119 -2.86 -0.46 32.55
C LEU A 119 -2.95 -1.97 32.41
N GLY A 120 -3.26 -2.48 31.21
CA GLY A 120 -3.34 -3.91 30.94
C GLY A 120 -1.96 -4.54 30.71
N ASP A 121 -1.92 -5.88 30.80
CA ASP A 121 -0.69 -6.64 30.59
C ASP A 121 -0.20 -6.51 29.12
N GLN A 122 1.00 -5.99 28.93
CA GLN A 122 1.58 -5.70 27.61
C GLN A 122 0.73 -4.79 26.73
N GLU A 123 -0.15 -3.99 27.34
CA GLU A 123 -0.89 -2.96 26.60
C GLU A 123 0.05 -1.91 26.04
N PHE A 124 -0.26 -1.46 24.86
CA PHE A 124 0.42 -0.35 24.20
C PHE A 124 -0.53 0.33 23.21
N ASP A 125 -0.50 1.67 23.15
CA ASP A 125 -1.24 2.44 22.16
C ASP A 125 -0.55 2.37 20.79
N ILE A 126 -0.83 1.29 20.09
CA ILE A 126 -0.25 1.05 18.78
C ILE A 126 -0.80 2.03 17.73
N ILE A 127 -2.05 2.47 17.87
CA ILE A 127 -2.72 3.31 16.89
C ILE A 127 -2.02 4.65 16.72
N HIS A 128 -1.67 5.32 17.80
CA HIS A 128 -0.89 6.57 17.72
C HIS A 128 0.50 6.33 17.11
N SER A 129 1.12 5.17 17.38
CA SER A 129 2.45 4.85 16.87
C SER A 129 2.47 4.61 15.36
N VAL A 130 1.38 4.08 14.78
CA VAL A 130 1.30 3.76 13.35
C VAL A 130 0.54 4.80 12.52
N ALA A 131 -0.01 5.84 13.15
CA ALA A 131 -0.83 6.86 12.49
C ALA A 131 -0.11 7.53 11.30
N ASN A 132 1.22 7.72 11.39
CA ASN A 132 2.01 8.37 10.33
C ASN A 132 2.46 7.44 9.21
N MET A 133 2.19 6.12 9.32
CA MET A 133 2.59 5.12 8.34
C MET A 133 1.43 4.23 7.90
N THR A 134 0.20 4.69 8.12
CA THR A 134 -1.02 4.02 7.68
C THR A 134 -1.98 5.02 7.05
N LYS A 135 -2.79 4.54 6.13
CA LYS A 135 -3.87 5.35 5.53
C LYS A 135 -5.10 5.41 6.42
N TYR A 136 -5.25 4.40 7.25
CA TYR A 136 -6.29 4.32 8.26
C TYR A 136 -5.80 3.46 9.42
N ALA A 137 -5.93 3.96 10.63
CA ALA A 137 -5.65 3.22 11.86
C ALA A 137 -6.73 3.53 12.89
N ALA A 138 -7.30 2.50 13.51
CA ALA A 138 -8.33 2.65 14.54
C ALA A 138 -8.35 1.49 15.52
N MET A 139 -8.61 1.78 16.80
CA MET A 139 -9.03 0.80 17.77
C MET A 139 -10.55 0.63 17.66
N VAL A 140 -11.02 -0.59 17.44
CA VAL A 140 -12.44 -0.89 17.34
C VAL A 140 -13.01 -1.05 18.74
N THR A 141 -13.69 -0.04 19.23
CA THR A 141 -14.25 -0.03 20.60
C THR A 141 -15.70 -0.48 20.67
N ASN A 142 -16.44 -0.42 19.56
CA ASN A 142 -17.83 -0.86 19.48
C ASN A 142 -17.96 -2.05 18.52
N PRO A 143 -18.34 -3.25 18.98
CA PRO A 143 -18.52 -4.42 18.11
C PRO A 143 -19.50 -4.21 16.96
N ALA A 144 -20.51 -3.34 17.09
CA ALA A 144 -21.48 -3.06 16.04
C ALA A 144 -20.88 -2.28 14.86
N GLU A 145 -19.72 -1.66 15.05
CA GLU A 145 -19.00 -0.88 14.02
C GLU A 145 -17.96 -1.72 13.28
N ILE A 146 -17.83 -3.01 13.59
CA ILE A 146 -16.78 -3.84 13.01
C ILE A 146 -16.83 -3.88 11.46
N ALA A 147 -18.03 -4.02 10.87
CA ALA A 147 -18.17 -4.03 9.42
C ALA A 147 -17.75 -2.69 8.80
N TRP A 148 -18.16 -1.58 9.39
CA TRP A 148 -17.78 -0.23 8.97
C TRP A 148 -16.24 -0.04 8.98
N HIS A 149 -15.58 -0.48 10.07
CA HIS A 149 -14.12 -0.38 10.17
C HIS A 149 -13.39 -1.24 9.13
N LEU A 150 -13.86 -2.47 8.91
CA LEU A 150 -13.28 -3.40 7.94
C LEU A 150 -13.45 -2.88 6.51
N GLU A 151 -14.65 -2.42 6.14
CA GLU A 151 -14.97 -1.88 4.82
C GLU A 151 -14.18 -0.60 4.55
N LYS A 152 -14.11 0.32 5.51
CA LYS A 152 -13.32 1.54 5.44
C LYS A 152 -11.83 1.23 5.30
N ALA A 153 -11.29 0.33 6.11
CA ALA A 153 -9.89 -0.07 6.03
C ALA A 153 -9.56 -0.65 4.66
N LEU A 154 -10.40 -1.56 4.15
CA LEU A 154 -10.21 -2.16 2.82
C LEU A 154 -10.26 -1.12 1.69
N PHE A 155 -11.21 -0.21 1.75
CA PHE A 155 -11.31 0.91 0.81
C PHE A 155 -10.07 1.78 0.87
N MET A 156 -9.67 2.22 2.06
CA MET A 156 -8.51 3.11 2.24
C MET A 156 -7.20 2.46 1.80
N ALA A 157 -7.02 1.15 2.02
CA ALA A 157 -5.82 0.44 1.60
C ALA A 157 -5.57 0.54 0.09
N LYS A 158 -6.62 0.50 -0.71
CA LYS A 158 -6.56 0.43 -2.18
C LYS A 158 -6.87 1.73 -2.89
N HIS A 159 -7.70 2.61 -2.31
CA HIS A 159 -8.18 3.81 -3.00
C HIS A 159 -7.08 4.85 -3.21
N GLY A 160 -6.98 5.37 -4.42
CA GLY A 160 -5.95 6.34 -4.80
C GLY A 160 -4.55 5.74 -4.67
N ARG A 161 -3.62 6.46 -4.06
CA ARG A 161 -2.32 5.90 -3.72
C ARG A 161 -2.49 4.88 -2.60
N GLY A 162 -2.21 3.61 -2.87
CA GLY A 162 -2.33 2.50 -1.92
C GLY A 162 -1.43 2.64 -0.69
N GLY A 163 -1.69 1.84 0.35
CA GLY A 163 -0.85 1.82 1.55
C GLY A 163 -1.43 0.96 2.68
N PRO A 164 -0.68 0.77 3.76
CA PRO A 164 -1.10 0.00 4.91
C PRO A 164 -2.30 0.60 5.65
N VAL A 165 -3.10 -0.29 6.24
CA VAL A 165 -4.17 0.03 7.20
C VAL A 165 -4.03 -0.84 8.44
N TRP A 166 -4.49 -0.35 9.60
CA TRP A 166 -4.34 -1.03 10.87
C TRP A 166 -5.60 -0.96 11.71
N LEU A 167 -6.13 -2.12 12.10
CA LEU A 167 -7.22 -2.23 13.08
C LEU A 167 -6.71 -2.90 14.35
N ASP A 168 -6.89 -2.24 15.48
CA ASP A 168 -6.56 -2.77 16.81
C ASP A 168 -7.85 -3.22 17.51
N ILE A 169 -7.97 -4.51 17.83
CA ILE A 169 -9.24 -5.09 18.24
C ILE A 169 -9.11 -5.65 19.66
N PRO A 170 -9.73 -4.97 20.65
CA PRO A 170 -9.73 -5.44 22.04
C PRO A 170 -10.34 -6.83 22.21
N LEU A 171 -9.81 -7.59 23.17
CA LEU A 171 -10.15 -8.98 23.40
C LEU A 171 -11.65 -9.21 23.67
N ASP A 172 -12.27 -8.31 24.39
CA ASP A 172 -13.72 -8.35 24.66
C ASP A 172 -14.55 -8.02 23.42
N VAL A 173 -14.04 -7.18 22.51
CA VAL A 173 -14.65 -6.93 21.19
C VAL A 173 -14.52 -8.16 20.30
N GLN A 174 -13.32 -8.79 20.24
CA GLN A 174 -13.12 -10.03 19.48
C GLN A 174 -14.10 -11.12 19.88
N GLY A 175 -14.36 -11.24 21.20
CA GLY A 175 -15.26 -12.25 21.78
C GLY A 175 -16.74 -11.90 21.76
N ALA A 176 -17.11 -10.67 21.46
CA ALA A 176 -18.50 -10.22 21.48
C ALA A 176 -19.35 -10.96 20.43
N MET A 177 -20.62 -11.18 20.78
CA MET A 177 -21.64 -11.69 19.84
C MET A 177 -22.34 -10.50 19.19
N ILE A 178 -22.38 -10.48 17.87
CA ILE A 178 -23.02 -9.44 17.05
C ILE A 178 -24.16 -10.01 16.22
N GLU A 179 -25.17 -9.21 15.94
CA GLU A 179 -26.21 -9.51 14.95
C GLU A 179 -25.81 -8.86 13.62
N THR A 180 -25.67 -9.65 12.56
CA THR A 180 -25.15 -9.15 11.28
C THR A 180 -26.08 -8.12 10.62
N GLU A 181 -27.36 -8.14 10.94
CA GLU A 181 -28.36 -7.20 10.43
C GLU A 181 -28.26 -5.82 11.08
N ASP A 182 -27.62 -5.71 12.25
CA ASP A 182 -27.53 -4.49 13.05
C ASP A 182 -26.17 -3.77 12.85
N LEU A 183 -25.30 -4.30 11.97
CA LEU A 183 -23.98 -3.73 11.77
C LEU A 183 -24.05 -2.41 10.98
N LEU A 184 -23.20 -1.49 11.37
CA LEU A 184 -22.97 -0.28 10.60
C LEU A 184 -22.05 -0.58 9.40
N HIS A 185 -22.36 0.01 8.25
CA HIS A 185 -21.61 -0.16 7.02
C HIS A 185 -20.99 1.15 6.54
N PHE A 186 -19.81 1.07 5.94
CA PHE A 186 -19.12 2.21 5.35
C PHE A 186 -19.61 2.46 3.93
N ASP A 187 -20.03 3.70 3.65
CA ASP A 187 -20.35 4.15 2.31
C ASP A 187 -19.34 5.17 1.81
N ALA A 188 -18.45 4.74 0.94
CA ALA A 188 -17.41 5.60 0.37
C ALA A 188 -17.97 6.80 -0.41
N ALA A 189 -19.17 6.71 -0.97
CA ALA A 189 -19.79 7.80 -1.73
C ALA A 189 -20.21 8.97 -0.84
N THR A 190 -20.58 8.67 0.40
CA THR A 190 -21.08 9.68 1.36
C THR A 190 -20.03 10.10 2.38
N GLU A 191 -19.12 9.19 2.75
CA GLU A 191 -18.16 9.41 3.85
C GLU A 191 -16.75 9.78 3.40
N PHE A 192 -16.43 9.56 2.11
CA PHE A 192 -15.10 9.79 1.60
C PHE A 192 -15.12 10.55 0.29
N PHE A 193 -14.58 11.76 0.30
CA PHE A 193 -14.49 12.60 -0.89
C PHE A 193 -13.02 12.79 -1.33
N TRP A 194 -12.50 11.82 -2.07
CA TRP A 194 -11.20 11.94 -2.74
C TRP A 194 -11.29 11.33 -4.13
N PRO A 195 -11.78 12.08 -5.11
CA PRO A 195 -11.87 11.58 -6.47
C PRO A 195 -10.45 11.33 -7.02
N VAL A 196 -10.27 10.16 -7.63
CA VAL A 196 -9.09 9.94 -8.47
C VAL A 196 -9.26 10.79 -9.72
N PRO A 197 -8.33 11.71 -10.04
CA PRO A 197 -8.45 12.55 -11.22
C PRO A 197 -8.49 11.70 -12.50
N ALA A 198 -9.45 11.94 -13.36
CA ALA A 198 -9.45 11.37 -14.70
C ALA A 198 -8.56 12.21 -15.63
N VAL A 199 -7.74 11.55 -16.43
CA VAL A 199 -6.95 12.22 -17.46
C VAL A 199 -7.87 12.67 -18.60
N LYS A 200 -7.80 13.94 -18.97
CA LYS A 200 -8.58 14.50 -20.07
C LYS A 200 -7.98 14.11 -21.42
N GLU A 201 -8.81 13.93 -22.44
CA GLU A 201 -8.39 13.54 -23.79
C GLU A 201 -7.41 14.56 -24.40
N GLU A 202 -7.64 15.86 -24.19
CA GLU A 202 -6.77 16.92 -24.70
C GLU A 202 -5.33 16.80 -24.12
N VAL A 203 -5.19 16.33 -22.88
CA VAL A 203 -3.89 16.11 -22.27
C VAL A 203 -3.18 14.91 -22.91
N THR A 204 -3.93 13.84 -23.19
CA THR A 204 -3.40 12.66 -23.89
C THR A 204 -2.94 13.02 -25.30
N ASP A 205 -3.71 13.81 -26.04
CA ASP A 205 -3.35 14.30 -27.38
C ASP A 205 -2.08 15.15 -27.35
N CYS A 206 -1.96 16.03 -26.35
CA CYS A 206 -0.75 16.83 -26.15
C CYS A 206 0.48 15.93 -25.90
N ILE A 207 0.38 14.92 -25.06
CA ILE A 207 1.45 13.96 -24.79
C ILE A 207 1.84 13.22 -26.08
N LEU A 208 0.88 12.72 -26.83
CA LEU A 208 1.14 12.03 -28.11
C LEU A 208 1.81 12.93 -29.14
N ALA A 209 1.40 14.20 -29.23
CA ALA A 209 2.06 15.17 -30.11
C ALA A 209 3.53 15.38 -29.71
N LYS A 210 3.82 15.55 -28.42
CA LYS A 210 5.19 15.67 -27.91
C LYS A 210 6.04 14.44 -28.20
N ILE A 211 5.49 13.23 -28.06
CA ILE A 211 6.17 11.98 -28.39
C ILE A 211 6.52 11.92 -29.89
N ARG A 212 5.62 12.33 -30.79
CA ARG A 212 5.85 12.36 -32.23
C ARG A 212 6.94 13.33 -32.65
N ASP A 213 7.03 14.47 -31.94
CA ASP A 213 8.01 15.54 -32.26
C ASP A 213 9.40 15.23 -31.68
N ALA A 214 9.50 14.32 -30.71
CA ALA A 214 10.76 13.95 -30.07
C ALA A 214 11.66 13.09 -30.98
N ARG A 215 12.98 13.30 -30.90
CA ARG A 215 13.99 12.50 -31.62
C ARG A 215 14.49 11.33 -30.80
N ALA A 216 14.47 11.45 -29.46
CA ALA A 216 14.96 10.46 -28.54
C ALA A 216 13.97 10.35 -27.34
N PRO A 217 12.70 9.99 -27.58
CA PRO A 217 11.72 9.81 -26.52
C PRO A 217 12.06 8.61 -25.64
N LEU A 218 11.79 8.70 -24.34
CA LEU A 218 12.05 7.65 -23.37
C LEU A 218 10.88 7.54 -22.39
N ILE A 219 10.45 6.32 -22.08
CA ILE A 219 9.52 6.02 -21.00
C ILE A 219 10.29 5.64 -19.74
N LEU A 220 9.89 6.19 -18.59
CA LEU A 220 10.33 5.75 -17.26
C LEU A 220 9.13 5.13 -16.53
N ALA A 221 9.14 3.81 -16.40
CA ALA A 221 8.10 3.08 -15.69
C ALA A 221 8.44 2.91 -14.20
N GLY A 222 7.54 3.34 -13.33
CA GLY A 222 7.65 3.18 -11.89
C GLY A 222 6.73 2.12 -11.32
N THR A 223 6.77 1.91 -10.00
CA THR A 223 5.91 0.95 -9.27
C THR A 223 4.43 1.28 -9.35
N GLY A 224 4.06 2.52 -9.68
CA GLY A 224 2.68 2.93 -9.90
C GLY A 224 1.99 2.14 -11.01
N ILE A 225 2.74 1.62 -11.99
CA ILE A 225 2.21 0.71 -13.02
C ILE A 225 1.64 -0.56 -12.38
N ARG A 226 2.38 -1.18 -11.46
CA ARG A 226 1.93 -2.37 -10.74
C ARG A 226 0.80 -2.04 -9.78
N CYS A 227 0.92 -0.96 -9.00
CA CYS A 227 -0.12 -0.53 -8.07
C CYS A 227 -1.44 -0.17 -8.75
N GLY A 228 -1.38 0.28 -10.01
CA GLY A 228 -2.55 0.57 -10.85
C GLY A 228 -3.01 -0.61 -11.71
N GLU A 229 -2.40 -1.79 -11.52
CA GLU A 229 -2.71 -3.01 -12.30
C GLU A 229 -2.61 -2.80 -13.83
N ALA A 230 -1.72 -1.87 -14.27
CA ALA A 230 -1.58 -1.40 -15.66
C ALA A 230 -0.37 -2.02 -16.40
N GLY A 231 0.04 -3.23 -16.00
CA GLY A 231 1.20 -3.91 -16.61
C GLY A 231 0.97 -4.28 -18.07
N ASP A 232 -0.18 -4.85 -18.38
CA ASP A 232 -0.54 -5.27 -19.74
C ASP A 232 -0.72 -4.05 -20.66
N GLU A 233 -1.31 -2.96 -20.15
CA GLU A 233 -1.45 -1.70 -20.87
C GLU A 233 -0.08 -1.06 -21.17
N LEU A 234 0.87 -1.14 -20.23
CA LEU A 234 2.24 -0.69 -20.47
C LEU A 234 2.88 -1.49 -21.62
N LEU A 235 2.80 -2.81 -21.62
CA LEU A 235 3.38 -3.66 -22.67
C LEU A 235 2.74 -3.36 -24.05
N GLN A 236 1.41 -3.20 -24.09
CA GLN A 236 0.70 -2.80 -25.30
C GLN A 236 1.13 -1.41 -25.78
N LEU A 237 1.37 -0.47 -24.86
CA LEU A 237 1.85 0.87 -25.17
C LEU A 237 3.25 0.82 -25.82
N LEU A 238 4.16 0.00 -25.26
CA LEU A 238 5.50 -0.20 -25.81
C LEU A 238 5.47 -0.76 -27.23
N ASP A 239 4.61 -1.77 -27.49
CA ASP A 239 4.45 -2.34 -28.82
C ASP A 239 3.92 -1.34 -29.86
N LYS A 240 3.02 -0.43 -29.43
CA LYS A 240 2.47 0.63 -30.29
C LYS A 240 3.46 1.75 -30.57
N LEU A 241 4.10 2.25 -29.53
CA LEU A 241 4.98 3.41 -29.63
C LEU A 241 6.38 3.06 -30.13
N ARG A 242 6.88 1.86 -29.82
CA ARG A 242 8.21 1.35 -30.19
C ARG A 242 9.36 2.26 -29.75
N ILE A 243 9.22 2.85 -28.58
CA ILE A 243 10.24 3.73 -27.97
C ILE A 243 10.89 3.04 -26.76
N PRO A 244 12.16 3.37 -26.43
CA PRO A 244 12.84 2.76 -25.31
C PRO A 244 12.10 3.00 -23.98
N VAL A 245 12.20 2.01 -23.08
CA VAL A 245 11.70 2.09 -21.71
C VAL A 245 12.81 1.77 -20.72
N VAL A 246 12.87 2.53 -19.65
CA VAL A 246 13.66 2.23 -18.44
C VAL A 246 12.73 2.06 -17.26
N THR A 247 13.10 1.21 -16.32
CA THR A 247 12.27 0.97 -15.12
C THR A 247 12.94 1.47 -13.86
N ALA A 248 12.16 1.92 -12.90
CA ALA A 248 12.67 2.12 -11.55
C ALA A 248 13.21 0.79 -11.01
N TRP A 249 14.22 0.82 -10.13
CA TRP A 249 14.88 -0.38 -9.63
C TRP A 249 13.94 -1.34 -8.87
N ASN A 250 12.90 -0.80 -8.23
CA ASN A 250 11.85 -1.56 -7.54
C ASN A 250 10.62 -1.85 -8.44
N ALA A 251 10.73 -1.55 -9.74
CA ALA A 251 9.74 -1.84 -10.79
C ALA A 251 10.37 -2.61 -11.95
N ASN A 252 11.52 -3.26 -11.75
CA ASN A 252 12.29 -3.94 -12.80
C ASN A 252 11.58 -5.16 -13.40
N ASP A 253 10.56 -5.67 -12.74
CA ASP A 253 9.70 -6.78 -13.18
C ASP A 253 8.46 -6.33 -13.96
N THR A 254 8.23 -5.02 -14.11
CA THR A 254 7.09 -4.49 -14.91
C THR A 254 7.29 -4.61 -16.41
N VAL A 255 8.54 -4.75 -16.85
CA VAL A 255 8.89 -4.97 -18.26
C VAL A 255 9.80 -6.19 -18.34
N PRO A 256 9.45 -7.23 -19.15
CA PRO A 256 10.32 -8.40 -19.35
C PRO A 256 11.71 -7.99 -19.79
N PHE A 257 12.73 -8.69 -19.28
CA PHE A 257 14.14 -8.34 -19.56
C PHE A 257 14.53 -8.51 -21.03
N ASP A 258 13.86 -9.39 -21.73
CA ASP A 258 14.02 -9.65 -23.17
C ASP A 258 13.13 -8.79 -24.07
N ASN A 259 12.35 -7.88 -23.49
CA ASN A 259 11.56 -6.93 -24.28
C ASN A 259 12.50 -6.05 -25.13
N PRO A 260 12.28 -5.95 -26.46
CA PRO A 260 13.18 -5.25 -27.36
C PRO A 260 13.33 -3.74 -27.08
N TYR A 261 12.42 -3.19 -26.32
CA TYR A 261 12.44 -1.75 -25.93
C TYR A 261 13.05 -1.51 -24.57
N PHE A 262 13.37 -2.57 -23.80
CA PHE A 262 13.94 -2.43 -22.46
C PHE A 262 15.39 -1.96 -22.51
N ALA A 263 15.64 -0.75 -22.03
CA ALA A 263 16.97 -0.12 -22.01
C ALA A 263 17.67 -0.20 -20.63
N GLY A 264 17.07 -0.87 -19.66
CA GLY A 264 17.65 -1.06 -18.32
C GLY A 264 17.06 -0.15 -17.25
N MET A 265 17.83 0.09 -16.20
CA MET A 265 17.42 0.86 -15.01
C MET A 265 18.33 2.06 -14.80
N PRO A 266 17.80 3.28 -14.56
CA PRO A 266 18.62 4.43 -14.20
C PRO A 266 18.90 4.50 -12.70
N GLY A 267 19.88 5.31 -12.31
CA GLY A 267 20.21 5.64 -10.93
C GLY A 267 21.50 5.02 -10.43
N THR A 268 21.77 5.15 -9.12
CA THR A 268 23.03 4.71 -8.48
C THR A 268 23.25 3.20 -8.51
N VAL A 269 22.16 2.43 -8.48
CA VAL A 269 22.16 0.96 -8.61
C VAL A 269 21.68 0.53 -10.00
N GLY A 270 21.62 1.47 -10.94
CA GLY A 270 21.14 1.26 -12.27
C GLY A 270 22.19 0.65 -13.21
N THR A 271 21.74 0.36 -14.42
CA THR A 271 22.58 -0.15 -15.50
C THR A 271 23.20 1.01 -16.30
N ARG A 272 24.35 0.74 -16.95
CA ARG A 272 24.98 1.72 -17.82
C ARG A 272 24.07 2.17 -18.97
N PRO A 273 23.38 1.26 -19.71
CA PRO A 273 22.43 1.66 -20.75
C PRO A 273 21.27 2.52 -20.21
N GLY A 274 20.69 2.14 -19.07
CA GLY A 274 19.59 2.90 -18.45
C GLY A 274 20.00 4.33 -18.08
N ASN A 275 21.20 4.50 -17.52
CA ASN A 275 21.72 5.83 -17.20
C ASN A 275 21.99 6.66 -18.45
N PHE A 276 22.55 6.06 -19.51
CA PHE A 276 22.75 6.78 -20.77
C PHE A 276 21.44 7.14 -21.48
N ALA A 277 20.44 6.25 -21.45
CA ALA A 277 19.13 6.52 -22.02
C ALA A 277 18.50 7.76 -21.38
N ILE A 278 18.50 7.85 -20.04
CA ILE A 278 17.97 9.02 -19.30
C ILE A 278 18.72 10.30 -19.65
N GLN A 279 20.07 10.25 -19.76
CA GLN A 279 20.86 11.47 -19.97
C GLN A 279 20.79 11.98 -21.41
N ASN A 280 20.47 11.13 -22.37
CA ASN A 280 20.45 11.49 -23.81
C ASN A 280 19.03 11.61 -24.38
N CYS A 281 17.98 11.37 -23.61
CA CYS A 281 16.62 11.59 -24.10
C CYS A 281 16.32 13.09 -24.24
N ASP A 282 15.48 13.44 -25.20
CA ASP A 282 14.93 14.79 -25.39
C ASP A 282 13.47 14.91 -24.90
N LEU A 283 12.83 13.77 -24.66
CA LEU A 283 11.53 13.66 -24.01
C LEU A 283 11.56 12.50 -23.02
N LEU A 284 11.14 12.77 -21.78
CA LEU A 284 10.98 11.77 -20.72
C LEU A 284 9.51 11.70 -20.29
N LEU A 285 8.86 10.57 -20.58
CA LEU A 285 7.51 10.25 -20.09
C LEU A 285 7.63 9.33 -18.85
N SER A 286 7.40 9.89 -17.69
CA SER A 286 7.43 9.18 -16.41
C SER A 286 6.02 8.72 -16.03
N LEU A 287 5.83 7.40 -15.90
CA LEU A 287 4.55 6.77 -15.60
C LEU A 287 4.59 6.11 -14.22
N GLY A 288 3.82 6.62 -13.27
CA GLY A 288 3.73 6.08 -11.91
C GLY A 288 5.09 5.98 -11.20
N CYS A 289 6.00 6.92 -11.45
CA CYS A 289 7.35 6.91 -10.91
C CYS A 289 7.62 8.16 -10.07
N ARG A 290 7.81 7.98 -8.79
CA ARG A 290 8.12 9.01 -7.80
C ARG A 290 9.47 9.70 -8.00
N MET A 291 10.35 9.17 -8.86
CA MET A 291 11.70 9.69 -9.13
C MET A 291 12.49 9.95 -7.84
N ASN A 292 12.75 8.90 -7.05
CA ASN A 292 13.44 9.01 -5.78
C ASN A 292 14.92 9.49 -5.93
N LEU A 293 15.50 10.00 -4.84
CA LEU A 293 16.85 10.58 -4.84
C LEU A 293 17.95 9.60 -5.31
N ARG A 294 17.80 8.30 -5.08
CA ARG A 294 18.76 7.30 -5.57
C ARG A 294 18.75 7.16 -7.09
N MET A 295 17.65 7.53 -7.74
CA MET A 295 17.52 7.52 -9.18
C MET A 295 17.99 8.84 -9.78
N ILE A 296 17.50 9.98 -9.25
CA ILE A 296 17.73 11.30 -9.85
C ILE A 296 19.00 11.98 -9.32
N GLY A 297 19.56 11.51 -8.20
CA GLY A 297 20.68 12.14 -7.51
C GLY A 297 20.27 13.38 -6.70
N TYR A 298 21.22 13.90 -5.92
CA TYR A 298 20.99 15.13 -5.12
C TYR A 298 20.94 16.38 -6.00
N ASN A 299 21.67 16.39 -7.11
CA ASN A 299 21.57 17.45 -8.13
C ASN A 299 20.52 17.06 -9.18
N HIS A 300 19.25 17.15 -8.78
CA HIS A 300 18.12 16.75 -9.63
C HIS A 300 17.95 17.59 -10.90
N TYR A 301 18.58 18.76 -10.99
CA TYR A 301 18.60 19.58 -12.22
C TYR A 301 19.34 18.91 -13.38
N ASP A 302 20.31 18.05 -13.09
CA ASP A 302 21.07 17.31 -14.09
C ASP A 302 20.37 16.03 -14.57
N PHE A 303 19.31 15.60 -13.88
CA PHE A 303 18.55 14.42 -14.30
C PHE A 303 17.74 14.71 -15.56
N ALA A 304 18.02 13.97 -16.64
CA ALA A 304 17.43 14.19 -17.96
C ALA A 304 17.42 15.69 -18.34
N LYS A 305 18.59 16.33 -18.24
CA LYS A 305 18.75 17.78 -18.28
C LYS A 305 18.17 18.42 -19.52
N ASN A 306 18.31 17.76 -20.68
CA ASN A 306 17.86 18.28 -21.96
C ASN A 306 16.46 17.84 -22.36
N ALA A 307 15.81 16.98 -21.55
CA ALA A 307 14.53 16.43 -21.87
C ALA A 307 13.36 17.35 -21.50
N TYR A 308 12.34 17.36 -22.35
CA TYR A 308 11.01 17.76 -21.95
C TYR A 308 10.42 16.65 -21.07
N LYS A 309 10.03 16.97 -19.83
CA LYS A 309 9.62 15.98 -18.84
C LYS A 309 8.11 16.02 -18.63
N ILE A 310 7.47 14.89 -18.78
CA ILE A 310 6.04 14.66 -18.50
C ILE A 310 5.96 13.65 -17.36
N ALA A 311 5.27 14.00 -16.29
CA ALA A 311 5.05 13.10 -15.15
C ALA A 311 3.57 12.79 -15.01
N VAL A 312 3.25 11.50 -15.04
CA VAL A 312 1.91 10.95 -14.80
C VAL A 312 1.95 10.23 -13.47
N ASP A 313 1.23 10.74 -12.48
CA ASP A 313 1.19 10.19 -11.12
C ASP A 313 -0.17 10.47 -10.48
N ILE A 314 -0.67 9.53 -9.68
CA ILE A 314 -1.94 9.68 -8.95
C ILE A 314 -1.84 10.67 -7.79
N ASP A 315 -0.62 10.94 -7.27
CA ASP A 315 -0.38 11.85 -6.16
C ASP A 315 0.35 13.12 -6.66
N ALA A 316 -0.40 14.20 -6.81
CA ALA A 316 0.14 15.48 -7.26
C ALA A 316 1.29 16.01 -6.39
N ARG A 317 1.37 15.61 -5.12
CA ARG A 317 2.44 16.00 -4.18
C ARG A 317 3.78 15.38 -4.54
N GLU A 318 3.81 14.21 -5.17
CA GLU A 318 5.04 13.57 -5.63
C GLU A 318 5.67 14.26 -6.84
N GLN A 319 4.89 15.08 -7.55
CA GLN A 319 5.34 15.79 -8.74
C GLN A 319 6.08 17.10 -8.45
N ILE A 320 6.10 17.56 -7.17
CA ILE A 320 6.68 18.84 -6.79
C ILE A 320 8.18 18.67 -6.45
N GLY A 321 9.05 19.37 -7.20
CA GLY A 321 10.45 19.63 -6.83
C GLY A 321 11.47 18.53 -7.08
N ARG A 322 11.09 17.35 -7.60
CA ARG A 322 12.04 16.24 -7.84
C ARG A 322 12.57 16.15 -9.27
N ALA A 323 11.84 16.67 -10.20
CA ALA A 323 12.33 16.99 -11.54
C ALA A 323 11.64 18.28 -11.96
N SER A 324 12.30 19.14 -12.72
CA SER A 324 11.66 20.30 -13.33
C SER A 324 10.70 19.82 -14.42
N CYS A 325 9.60 19.19 -14.00
CA CYS A 325 8.57 18.72 -14.92
C CYS A 325 7.85 19.92 -15.52
N ARG A 326 7.77 19.95 -16.84
CA ARG A 326 7.05 21.01 -17.57
C ARG A 326 5.57 20.70 -17.69
N GLU A 327 5.19 19.42 -17.63
CA GLU A 327 3.79 18.99 -17.55
C GLU A 327 3.57 17.93 -16.49
N ARG A 328 2.46 18.05 -15.79
CA ARG A 328 2.00 17.19 -14.69
C ARG A 328 0.59 16.71 -15.01
N VAL A 329 0.42 15.42 -15.00
CA VAL A 329 -0.86 14.75 -15.34
C VAL A 329 -1.25 13.81 -14.21
#